data_36a0c9af5ef14e316d46e9fbe5bad667
#
_entry.id   36a0c9af5ef14e316d46e9fbe5bad667
#
_cell.length_a   1.000
_cell.length_b   1.000
_cell.length_c   1.000
_cell.angle_alpha   90.00
_cell.angle_beta   90.00
_cell.angle_gamma   90.00
#
_symmetry.space_group_name_H-M   'P 1'
#
loop_
_entity.id
_entity.type
_entity.pdbx_description
1 polymer ?
#
loop_
_entity_poly.entity_id
_entity_poly.type
_entity_poly.pdbx_seq_one_letter_code
_entity_poly.pdbx_strand_id
1 'polypeptide(L)'
;MKIQPNLIPRFNLDYNLGDLLFSLKSILWGSDLDFRTLEAQFGRNIFFTSNGRAALYVILKALNLPKKSEVGVPLYSCTVVFDAIIKSGYVPYFIDINIDNYTLDPHDLEEKIEDLSAVVVIHTFGRPADMDEINEIADGIPVIEDCAHSLLSEYKGRITGTLGDASFFSFKKYISAGEGGMLILNDEEFIEDIQKEIGLLKEPSKINEIKHSFFTYIYSSLYHKPLYGLFAFPIGSYINTYIKIGTNREFPITKIRKSDLGIFLKKLEGFREKVELQRRNSWILIDELESTSLILPYEKEHTWCNYYLFPVRFRNKRERDKAHELLRDFGVDSAKLYSETPKEARKFYGYGGNCPNSETIADTVLVVPNYYTLSEDEMMRIAESIKKVERLL
;
A
#
# COMPACT_ATOMS: atom_id res chain seq x y z
N MET A 1 23.26 -10.40 -15.60
CA MET A 1 21.82 -10.06 -15.69
C MET A 1 21.54 -9.55 -17.11
N LYS A 2 20.48 -10.06 -17.78
CA LYS A 2 20.15 -9.68 -19.17
C LYS A 2 19.46 -8.30 -19.18
N ILE A 3 19.98 -7.34 -19.95
CA ILE A 3 19.33 -6.04 -20.16
C ILE A 3 18.12 -6.23 -21.08
N GLN A 4 16.97 -5.69 -20.68
CA GLN A 4 15.70 -5.87 -21.42
C GLN A 4 14.96 -4.52 -21.55
N PRO A 5 15.20 -3.75 -22.62
CA PRO A 5 14.58 -2.43 -22.81
C PRO A 5 13.04 -2.45 -22.75
N ASN A 6 12.43 -3.57 -23.19
CA ASN A 6 10.97 -3.76 -23.23
C ASN A 6 10.43 -4.47 -21.97
N LEU A 7 11.19 -4.53 -20.86
CA LEU A 7 10.72 -5.06 -19.60
C LEU A 7 9.54 -4.24 -19.09
N ILE A 8 8.40 -4.89 -18.86
CA ILE A 8 7.22 -4.25 -18.26
C ILE A 8 7.51 -4.08 -16.77
N PRO A 9 7.49 -2.85 -16.22
CA PRO A 9 7.70 -2.60 -14.80
C PRO A 9 6.59 -3.24 -13.94
N ARG A 10 6.93 -3.67 -12.72
CA ARG A 10 5.94 -4.20 -11.77
C ARG A 10 4.99 -3.15 -11.19
N PHE A 11 5.38 -1.88 -11.21
CA PHE A 11 4.59 -0.74 -10.72
C PHE A 11 4.65 0.40 -11.72
N ASN A 12 3.61 1.22 -11.72
CA ASN A 12 3.62 2.52 -12.40
C ASN A 12 3.97 3.62 -11.40
N LEU A 13 4.82 4.55 -11.84
CA LEU A 13 5.08 5.80 -11.14
C LEU A 13 4.73 6.94 -12.10
N ASP A 14 3.59 7.56 -11.87
CA ASP A 14 3.03 8.60 -12.73
C ASP A 14 3.27 10.00 -12.11
N TYR A 15 4.55 10.41 -12.05
CA TYR A 15 4.93 11.78 -11.71
C TYR A 15 5.71 12.37 -12.89
N ASN A 16 5.04 13.22 -13.66
CA ASN A 16 5.53 13.71 -14.94
C ASN A 16 6.12 15.13 -14.85
N LEU A 17 6.60 15.66 -15.98
CA LEU A 17 7.18 17.01 -16.05
C LEU A 17 6.18 18.12 -15.65
N GLY A 18 4.89 17.94 -15.98
CA GLY A 18 3.83 18.87 -15.57
C GLY A 18 3.65 18.90 -14.06
N ASP A 19 3.80 17.75 -13.40
CA ASP A 19 3.76 17.65 -11.92
C ASP A 19 4.99 18.32 -11.30
N LEU A 20 6.19 18.14 -11.88
CA LEU A 20 7.40 18.83 -11.42
C LEU A 20 7.24 20.36 -11.53
N LEU A 21 6.77 20.86 -12.67
CA LEU A 21 6.57 22.29 -12.88
C LEU A 21 5.52 22.87 -11.92
N PHE A 22 4.42 22.13 -11.69
CA PHE A 22 3.41 22.52 -10.70
C PHE A 22 4.00 22.56 -9.29
N SER A 23 4.79 21.54 -8.88
CA SER A 23 5.45 21.51 -7.58
C SER A 23 6.38 22.69 -7.39
N LEU A 24 7.23 23.00 -8.36
CA LEU A 24 8.15 24.15 -8.28
C LEU A 24 7.39 25.47 -8.19
N LYS A 25 6.31 25.63 -8.98
CA LYS A 25 5.44 26.81 -8.89
C LYS A 25 4.82 26.93 -7.49
N SER A 26 4.28 25.84 -6.97
CA SER A 26 3.66 25.79 -5.63
C SER A 26 4.65 26.17 -4.52
N ILE A 27 5.89 25.68 -4.59
CA ILE A 27 6.94 25.97 -3.59
C ILE A 27 7.37 27.45 -3.62
N LEU A 28 7.48 28.04 -4.81
CA LEU A 28 8.02 29.40 -4.98
C LEU A 28 6.96 30.49 -4.76
N TRP A 29 5.77 30.29 -5.29
CA TRP A 29 4.70 31.30 -5.31
C TRP A 29 3.46 30.92 -4.50
N GLY A 30 3.38 29.69 -3.99
CA GLY A 30 2.18 29.14 -3.36
C GLY A 30 1.22 28.54 -4.39
N SER A 31 0.25 27.82 -3.90
CA SER A 31 -0.88 27.28 -4.68
C SER A 31 -2.14 27.35 -3.85
N ASP A 32 -3.26 27.63 -4.49
CA ASP A 32 -4.57 27.41 -3.88
C ASP A 32 -4.82 25.89 -3.87
N LEU A 33 -5.09 25.39 -2.69
CA LEU A 33 -5.39 23.96 -2.50
C LEU A 33 -6.92 23.79 -2.47
N ASP A 34 -7.43 23.00 -3.40
CA ASP A 34 -8.86 22.69 -3.47
C ASP A 34 -9.15 21.36 -2.78
N PHE A 35 -9.85 21.40 -1.66
CA PHE A 35 -10.20 20.22 -0.86
C PHE A 35 -11.60 19.69 -1.15
N ARG A 36 -12.41 20.34 -2.02
CA ARG A 36 -13.84 20.00 -2.22
C ARG A 36 -14.03 18.53 -2.61
N THR A 37 -13.24 18.01 -3.54
CA THR A 37 -13.33 16.61 -3.96
C THR A 37 -13.00 15.67 -2.81
N LEU A 38 -11.96 15.98 -2.04
CA LEU A 38 -11.52 15.19 -0.91
C LEU A 38 -12.55 15.21 0.23
N GLU A 39 -13.04 16.39 0.60
CA GLU A 39 -14.06 16.55 1.65
C GLU A 39 -15.40 15.90 1.27
N ALA A 40 -15.76 15.91 -0.01
CA ALA A 40 -16.97 15.23 -0.49
C ALA A 40 -16.88 13.71 -0.38
N GLN A 41 -15.68 13.14 -0.47
CA GLN A 41 -15.44 11.70 -0.37
C GLN A 41 -15.24 11.22 1.08
N PHE A 42 -14.49 11.98 1.88
CA PHE A 42 -13.99 11.54 3.18
C PHE A 42 -14.43 12.40 4.37
N GLY A 43 -15.25 13.43 4.17
CA GLY A 43 -15.63 14.35 5.24
C GLY A 43 -14.57 15.44 5.50
N ARG A 44 -14.62 16.06 6.70
CA ARG A 44 -13.80 17.24 7.02
C ARG A 44 -12.66 17.00 8.00
N ASN A 45 -12.69 15.90 8.73
CA ASN A 45 -11.69 15.60 9.75
C ASN A 45 -10.46 14.93 9.11
N ILE A 46 -9.79 15.67 8.21
CA ILE A 46 -8.67 15.18 7.39
C ILE A 46 -7.41 15.94 7.77
N PHE A 47 -6.34 15.20 8.04
CA PHE A 47 -5.04 15.76 8.40
C PHE A 47 -3.93 15.15 7.52
N PHE A 48 -2.78 15.84 7.44
CA PHE A 48 -1.72 15.45 6.51
C PHE A 48 -0.36 15.38 7.20
N THR A 49 0.41 14.36 6.82
CA THR A 49 1.76 14.09 7.30
C THR A 49 2.72 13.81 6.15
N SER A 50 4.01 13.71 6.43
CA SER A 50 5.03 13.44 5.41
C SER A 50 4.91 12.09 4.71
N ASN A 51 4.25 11.11 5.32
CA ASN A 51 4.06 9.76 4.76
C ASN A 51 3.02 8.97 5.58
N GLY A 52 2.52 7.84 5.04
CA GLY A 52 1.50 7.02 5.72
C GLY A 52 1.96 6.46 7.07
N ARG A 53 3.24 6.15 7.27
CA ARG A 53 3.77 5.74 8.60
C ARG A 53 3.64 6.84 9.63
N ALA A 54 3.92 8.08 9.24
CA ALA A 54 3.75 9.22 10.12
C ALA A 54 2.28 9.47 10.45
N ALA A 55 1.37 9.21 9.51
CA ALA A 55 -0.07 9.26 9.75
C ALA A 55 -0.50 8.23 10.79
N LEU A 56 -0.12 6.95 10.61
CA LEU A 56 -0.39 5.91 11.62
C LEU A 56 0.23 6.24 12.98
N TYR A 57 1.48 6.76 13.00
CA TYR A 57 2.12 7.20 14.24
C TYR A 57 1.30 8.27 14.97
N VAL A 58 0.80 9.27 14.25
CA VAL A 58 -0.04 10.34 14.82
C VAL A 58 -1.33 9.78 15.38
N ILE A 59 -2.03 8.91 14.63
CA ILE A 59 -3.26 8.24 15.12
C ILE A 59 -2.96 7.49 16.43
N LEU A 60 -1.98 6.61 16.42
CA LEU A 60 -1.62 5.80 17.58
C LEU A 60 -1.22 6.67 18.80
N LYS A 61 -0.54 7.78 18.58
CA LYS A 61 -0.20 8.73 19.66
C LYS A 61 -1.42 9.43 20.23
N ALA A 62 -2.38 9.79 19.38
CA ALA A 62 -3.62 10.44 19.79
C ALA A 62 -4.54 9.52 20.60
N LEU A 63 -4.53 8.21 20.34
CA LEU A 63 -5.28 7.24 21.16
C LEU A 63 -4.84 7.17 22.61
N ASN A 64 -3.65 7.69 22.94
CA ASN A 64 -3.10 7.77 24.30
C ASN A 64 -3.25 6.48 25.13
N LEU A 65 -3.09 5.33 24.49
CA LEU A 65 -3.18 4.02 25.14
C LEU A 65 -2.09 3.84 26.23
N PRO A 66 -2.29 2.97 27.22
CA PRO A 66 -1.25 2.62 28.18
C PRO A 66 0.06 2.19 27.49
N LYS A 67 1.20 2.52 28.08
CA LYS A 67 2.50 2.09 27.53
C LYS A 67 2.56 0.58 27.36
N LYS A 68 3.09 0.12 26.22
CA LYS A 68 3.21 -1.29 25.86
C LYS A 68 1.86 -1.99 25.61
N SER A 69 0.77 -1.24 25.41
CA SER A 69 -0.47 -1.81 24.91
C SER A 69 -0.23 -2.59 23.63
N GLU A 70 -0.92 -3.69 23.47
CA GLU A 70 -0.87 -4.51 22.28
C GLU A 70 -1.80 -3.97 21.20
N VAL A 71 -1.26 -3.81 20.01
CA VAL A 71 -1.99 -3.32 18.82
C VAL A 71 -2.05 -4.45 17.81
N GLY A 72 -3.27 -4.95 17.56
CA GLY A 72 -3.53 -5.99 16.58
C GLY A 72 -3.19 -5.54 15.17
N VAL A 73 -2.48 -6.36 14.41
CA VAL A 73 -2.09 -6.04 13.03
C VAL A 73 -1.87 -7.31 12.22
N PRO A 74 -2.33 -7.37 10.94
CA PRO A 74 -2.06 -8.54 10.09
C PRO A 74 -0.56 -8.77 9.90
N LEU A 75 -0.13 -10.03 10.06
CA LEU A 75 1.28 -10.40 9.84
C LEU A 75 1.67 -10.20 8.36
N TYR A 76 0.78 -10.53 7.41
CA TYR A 76 1.04 -10.34 5.98
C TYR A 76 0.89 -8.87 5.59
N SER A 77 1.89 -8.07 5.95
CA SER A 77 1.90 -6.63 5.69
C SER A 77 3.32 -6.07 5.56
N CYS A 78 3.42 -4.78 5.33
CA CYS A 78 4.70 -4.09 5.30
C CYS A 78 5.21 -3.86 6.73
N THR A 79 6.46 -4.24 7.03
CA THR A 79 7.07 -4.03 8.36
C THR A 79 7.10 -2.57 8.84
N VAL A 80 6.90 -1.61 7.93
CA VAL A 80 6.79 -0.19 8.29
C VAL A 80 5.58 0.12 9.18
N VAL A 81 4.53 -0.72 9.15
CA VAL A 81 3.37 -0.62 10.04
C VAL A 81 3.79 -1.01 11.46
N PHE A 82 4.55 -2.11 11.60
CA PHE A 82 5.09 -2.55 12.89
C PHE A 82 6.07 -1.52 13.48
N ASP A 83 6.89 -0.90 12.63
CA ASP A 83 7.79 0.19 13.04
C ASP A 83 7.02 1.39 13.60
N ALA A 84 5.88 1.76 13.01
CA ALA A 84 5.03 2.86 13.51
C ALA A 84 4.42 2.51 14.88
N ILE A 85 3.93 1.28 15.07
CA ILE A 85 3.39 0.80 16.34
C ILE A 85 4.45 0.88 17.45
N ILE A 86 5.66 0.34 17.19
CA ILE A 86 6.75 0.37 18.16
C ILE A 86 7.20 1.80 18.47
N LYS A 87 7.30 2.66 17.46
CA LYS A 87 7.71 4.05 17.64
C LYS A 87 6.69 4.86 18.44
N SER A 88 5.42 4.46 18.39
CA SER A 88 4.36 5.06 19.24
C SER A 88 4.40 4.61 20.69
N GLY A 89 5.23 3.61 21.01
CA GLY A 89 5.41 3.06 22.38
C GLY A 89 4.58 1.81 22.67
N TYR A 90 3.99 1.20 21.64
CA TYR A 90 3.12 0.03 21.69
C TYR A 90 3.82 -1.22 21.15
N VAL A 91 3.15 -2.37 21.25
CA VAL A 91 3.67 -3.67 20.82
C VAL A 91 2.77 -4.20 19.70
N PRO A 92 3.31 -4.58 18.53
CA PRO A 92 2.51 -5.23 17.51
C PRO A 92 2.12 -6.65 17.95
N TYR A 93 0.82 -6.94 17.92
CA TYR A 93 0.25 -8.26 18.15
C TYR A 93 -0.25 -8.83 16.84
N PHE A 94 0.27 -9.99 16.44
CA PHE A 94 0.05 -10.49 15.09
C PHE A 94 -1.26 -11.27 14.97
N ILE A 95 -2.08 -10.85 14.01
CA ILE A 95 -3.33 -11.49 13.61
C ILE A 95 -3.11 -12.14 12.25
N ASP A 96 -3.69 -13.32 12.06
CA ASP A 96 -3.61 -13.99 10.76
C ASP A 96 -4.56 -13.34 9.74
N ILE A 97 -4.42 -13.73 8.51
CA ILE A 97 -5.25 -13.27 7.40
C ILE A 97 -6.14 -14.41 6.89
N ASN A 98 -7.27 -14.05 6.33
CA ASN A 98 -8.06 -14.96 5.54
C ASN A 98 -7.29 -15.32 4.26
N ILE A 99 -7.14 -16.60 4.00
CA ILE A 99 -6.29 -17.13 2.93
C ILE A 99 -6.79 -16.78 1.52
N ASP A 100 -8.08 -16.48 1.37
CA ASP A 100 -8.71 -16.24 0.07
C ASP A 100 -8.78 -14.75 -0.30
N ASN A 101 -8.96 -13.88 0.69
CA ASN A 101 -9.06 -12.43 0.45
C ASN A 101 -7.81 -11.65 0.86
N TYR A 102 -6.87 -12.26 1.61
CA TYR A 102 -5.61 -11.66 2.08
C TYR A 102 -5.76 -10.50 3.07
N THR A 103 -6.95 -10.25 3.58
CA THR A 103 -7.22 -9.26 4.62
C THR A 103 -7.27 -9.93 6.00
N LEU A 104 -7.29 -9.14 7.07
CA LEU A 104 -7.41 -9.65 8.44
C LEU A 104 -8.53 -10.68 8.54
N ASP A 105 -8.26 -11.82 9.21
CA ASP A 105 -9.24 -12.87 9.47
C ASP A 105 -10.05 -12.53 10.73
N PRO A 106 -11.38 -12.29 10.60
CA PRO A 106 -12.22 -11.99 11.75
C PRO A 106 -12.20 -13.09 12.82
N HIS A 107 -12.13 -14.36 12.42
CA HIS A 107 -12.10 -15.47 13.37
C HIS A 107 -10.83 -15.46 14.23
N ASP A 108 -9.64 -15.22 13.63
CA ASP A 108 -8.40 -15.12 14.38
C ASP A 108 -8.35 -13.82 15.23
N LEU A 109 -9.05 -12.75 14.79
CA LEU A 109 -9.24 -11.54 15.59
C LEU A 109 -10.08 -11.84 16.85
N GLU A 110 -11.21 -12.54 16.70
CA GLU A 110 -12.10 -12.90 17.82
C GLU A 110 -11.36 -13.69 18.90
N GLU A 111 -10.49 -14.63 18.51
CA GLU A 111 -9.68 -15.40 19.45
C GLU A 111 -8.65 -14.55 20.24
N LYS A 112 -8.27 -13.38 19.71
CA LYS A 112 -7.17 -12.55 20.24
C LYS A 112 -7.62 -11.20 20.79
N ILE A 113 -8.88 -10.84 20.63
CA ILE A 113 -9.38 -9.46 20.86
C ILE A 113 -9.21 -9.01 22.32
N GLU A 114 -9.33 -9.93 23.29
CA GLU A 114 -9.22 -9.60 24.71
C GLU A 114 -7.83 -9.05 25.12
N ASP A 115 -6.78 -9.37 24.35
CA ASP A 115 -5.42 -8.90 24.58
C ASP A 115 -5.15 -7.53 23.95
N LEU A 116 -6.04 -7.03 23.09
CA LEU A 116 -5.78 -5.88 22.24
C LEU A 116 -6.33 -4.57 22.81
N SER A 117 -5.62 -3.48 22.54
CA SER A 117 -6.04 -2.12 22.88
C SER A 117 -6.39 -1.27 21.64
N ALA A 118 -6.04 -1.72 20.45
CA ALA A 118 -6.43 -1.18 19.17
C ALA A 118 -6.18 -2.22 18.08
N VAL A 119 -6.83 -2.07 16.91
CA VAL A 119 -6.66 -2.96 15.77
C VAL A 119 -6.34 -2.15 14.51
N VAL A 120 -5.30 -2.54 13.76
CA VAL A 120 -5.01 -2.01 12.42
C VAL A 120 -5.50 -3.01 11.39
N VAL A 121 -6.45 -2.60 10.57
CA VAL A 121 -7.04 -3.41 9.48
C VAL A 121 -6.46 -2.96 8.16
N ILE A 122 -5.86 -3.87 7.40
CA ILE A 122 -5.22 -3.56 6.13
C ILE A 122 -6.09 -4.03 4.97
N HIS A 123 -6.47 -3.12 4.08
CA HIS A 123 -7.16 -3.45 2.84
C HIS A 123 -6.16 -3.90 1.77
N THR A 124 -5.65 -5.11 1.95
CA THR A 124 -4.52 -5.67 1.18
C THR A 124 -4.84 -5.73 -0.31
N PHE A 125 -3.91 -5.29 -1.16
CA PHE A 125 -4.03 -5.25 -2.62
C PHE A 125 -5.15 -4.34 -3.17
N GLY A 126 -5.80 -3.55 -2.31
CA GLY A 126 -6.95 -2.75 -2.65
C GLY A 126 -8.29 -3.45 -2.41
N ARG A 127 -8.28 -4.61 -1.78
CA ARG A 127 -9.47 -5.40 -1.42
C ARG A 127 -9.96 -4.96 -0.05
N PRO A 128 -11.23 -4.53 0.08
CA PRO A 128 -11.78 -4.20 1.37
C PRO A 128 -11.82 -5.42 2.31
N ALA A 129 -11.47 -5.21 3.57
CA ALA A 129 -11.66 -6.20 4.62
C ALA A 129 -13.13 -6.29 5.03
N ASP A 130 -13.50 -7.33 5.77
CA ASP A 130 -14.85 -7.56 6.28
C ASP A 130 -15.16 -6.64 7.48
N MET A 131 -15.29 -5.34 7.20
CA MET A 131 -15.33 -4.30 8.22
C MET A 131 -16.50 -4.40 9.19
N ASP A 132 -17.68 -4.89 8.76
CA ASP A 132 -18.82 -5.04 9.67
C ASP A 132 -18.53 -6.06 10.75
N GLU A 133 -18.00 -7.24 10.37
CA GLU A 133 -17.64 -8.32 11.29
C GLU A 133 -16.47 -7.90 12.20
N ILE A 134 -15.46 -7.23 11.61
CA ILE A 134 -14.31 -6.73 12.39
C ILE A 134 -14.75 -5.69 13.41
N ASN A 135 -15.61 -4.74 13.04
CA ASN A 135 -16.11 -3.72 13.97
C ASN A 135 -17.01 -4.32 15.06
N GLU A 136 -17.79 -5.36 14.75
CA GLU A 136 -18.60 -6.08 15.75
C GLU A 136 -17.71 -6.78 16.78
N ILE A 137 -16.65 -7.47 16.34
CA ILE A 137 -15.69 -8.14 17.23
C ILE A 137 -14.89 -7.14 18.05
N ALA A 138 -14.51 -6.00 17.45
CA ALA A 138 -13.70 -4.96 18.07
C ALA A 138 -14.52 -3.99 18.93
N ASP A 139 -15.75 -4.32 19.32
CA ASP A 139 -16.64 -3.45 20.10
C ASP A 139 -15.92 -2.79 21.30
N GLY A 140 -15.83 -1.46 21.29
CA GLY A 140 -15.12 -0.66 22.29
C GLY A 140 -13.59 -0.60 22.14
N ILE A 141 -13.01 -1.17 21.08
CA ILE A 141 -11.57 -1.11 20.75
C ILE A 141 -11.37 -0.33 19.46
N PRO A 142 -10.52 0.72 19.42
CA PRO A 142 -10.31 1.52 18.22
C PRO A 142 -9.84 0.71 17.02
N VAL A 143 -10.56 0.84 15.89
CA VAL A 143 -10.24 0.22 14.59
C VAL A 143 -9.65 1.25 13.65
N ILE A 144 -8.42 1.01 13.19
CA ILE A 144 -7.65 1.88 12.30
C ILE A 144 -7.53 1.21 10.93
N GLU A 145 -8.09 1.82 9.88
CA GLU A 145 -7.96 1.31 8.53
C GLU A 145 -6.62 1.73 7.88
N ASP A 146 -5.82 0.77 7.43
CA ASP A 146 -4.71 1.00 6.49
C ASP A 146 -5.23 0.99 5.06
N CYS A 147 -5.45 2.17 4.52
CA CYS A 147 -5.93 2.41 3.17
C CYS A 147 -4.80 2.70 2.17
N ALA A 148 -3.54 2.37 2.49
CA ALA A 148 -2.42 2.62 1.58
C ALA A 148 -2.58 1.93 0.22
N HIS A 149 -3.32 0.83 0.13
CA HIS A 149 -3.61 0.11 -1.10
C HIS A 149 -5.04 0.33 -1.62
N SER A 150 -5.95 0.92 -0.85
CA SER A 150 -7.39 0.89 -1.13
C SER A 150 -8.03 2.25 -1.43
N LEU A 151 -7.24 3.24 -1.87
CA LEU A 151 -7.80 4.54 -2.25
C LEU A 151 -8.95 4.35 -3.24
N LEU A 152 -10.15 4.83 -2.89
CA LEU A 152 -11.42 4.67 -3.60
C LEU A 152 -11.97 3.24 -3.71
N SER A 153 -11.44 2.26 -2.98
CA SER A 153 -12.15 0.97 -2.82
C SER A 153 -13.38 1.13 -1.95
N GLU A 154 -14.38 0.26 -2.13
CA GLU A 154 -15.65 0.37 -1.41
C GLU A 154 -16.06 -0.96 -0.78
N TYR A 155 -16.63 -0.87 0.41
CA TYR A 155 -17.30 -1.96 1.12
C TYR A 155 -18.75 -1.57 1.38
N LYS A 156 -19.71 -2.35 0.85
CA LYS A 156 -21.15 -2.07 0.93
C LYS A 156 -21.55 -0.63 0.53
N GLY A 157 -20.89 -0.12 -0.53
CA GLY A 157 -21.13 1.23 -1.06
C GLY A 157 -20.49 2.38 -0.25
N ARG A 158 -19.72 2.09 0.78
CA ARG A 158 -18.94 3.07 1.55
C ARG A 158 -17.46 2.96 1.18
N ILE A 159 -16.80 4.09 0.99
CA ILE A 159 -15.37 4.16 0.66
C ILE A 159 -14.52 3.68 1.85
N THR A 160 -13.50 2.84 1.60
CA THR A 160 -12.50 2.48 2.62
C THR A 160 -11.82 3.71 3.18
N GLY A 161 -11.58 3.71 4.48
CA GLY A 161 -11.13 4.89 5.23
C GLY A 161 -12.27 5.63 5.94
N THR A 162 -13.52 5.20 5.74
CA THR A 162 -14.71 5.74 6.44
C THR A 162 -15.47 4.68 7.23
N LEU A 163 -14.83 3.53 7.49
CA LEU A 163 -15.48 2.34 8.04
C LEU A 163 -15.06 2.03 9.47
N GLY A 164 -13.83 2.37 9.87
CA GLY A 164 -13.32 2.30 11.24
C GLY A 164 -13.32 3.66 11.93
N ASP A 165 -12.73 3.77 13.11
CA ASP A 165 -12.67 5.01 13.92
C ASP A 165 -11.68 6.02 13.33
N ALA A 166 -10.59 5.53 12.75
CA ALA A 166 -9.60 6.33 12.03
C ALA A 166 -9.05 5.56 10.82
N SER A 167 -8.43 6.28 9.91
CA SER A 167 -7.77 5.66 8.77
C SER A 167 -6.53 6.43 8.32
N PHE A 168 -5.64 5.76 7.58
CA PHE A 168 -4.51 6.42 6.96
C PHE A 168 -4.24 5.95 5.53
N PHE A 169 -3.66 6.86 4.73
CA PHE A 169 -3.35 6.67 3.31
C PHE A 169 -1.89 7.03 3.02
N SER A 170 -1.36 6.52 1.91
CA SER A 170 -0.01 6.81 1.43
C SER A 170 -0.02 7.29 -0.02
N PHE A 171 0.39 8.54 -0.26
CA PHE A 171 0.37 9.17 -1.58
C PHE A 171 1.43 8.61 -2.54
N LYS A 172 2.48 8.00 -2.01
CA LYS A 172 3.52 7.34 -2.80
C LYS A 172 3.04 6.08 -3.51
N LYS A 173 1.95 5.50 -3.03
CA LYS A 173 1.43 4.23 -3.54
C LYS A 173 0.64 4.46 -4.83
N TYR A 174 -0.64 4.37 -4.79
CA TYR A 174 -1.50 4.28 -5.96
C TYR A 174 -1.55 5.58 -6.80
N ILE A 175 -1.65 6.72 -6.15
CA ILE A 175 -1.83 8.01 -6.85
C ILE A 175 -0.53 8.65 -7.35
N SER A 176 0.65 8.16 -6.87
CA SER A 176 1.98 8.65 -7.28
C SER A 176 2.15 10.17 -7.15
N ALA A 177 1.73 10.75 -6.03
CA ALA A 177 1.76 12.20 -5.81
C ALA A 177 3.06 12.69 -5.10
N GLY A 178 4.15 11.95 -5.23
CA GLY A 178 5.39 12.20 -4.48
C GLY A 178 5.41 11.38 -3.18
N GLU A 179 5.59 12.04 -2.04
CA GLU A 179 5.46 11.46 -0.71
C GLU A 179 4.40 12.21 0.07
N GLY A 180 3.64 11.51 0.90
CA GLY A 180 2.64 12.09 1.77
C GLY A 180 1.82 11.01 2.45
N GLY A 181 1.26 11.36 3.58
CA GLY A 181 0.26 10.58 4.29
C GLY A 181 -0.94 11.46 4.58
N MET A 182 -2.11 10.89 4.47
CA MET A 182 -3.36 11.45 4.93
C MET A 182 -3.89 10.57 6.04
N LEU A 183 -4.43 11.17 7.08
CA LEU A 183 -5.24 10.47 8.07
C LEU A 183 -6.63 11.10 8.10
N ILE A 184 -7.61 10.27 8.36
CA ILE A 184 -9.02 10.65 8.50
C ILE A 184 -9.45 10.17 9.87
N LEU A 185 -10.19 11.01 10.57
CA LEU A 185 -10.78 10.70 11.85
C LEU A 185 -12.30 10.64 11.68
N ASN A 186 -12.84 9.45 11.87
CA ASN A 186 -14.30 9.22 11.80
C ASN A 186 -14.95 9.36 13.18
N ASP A 187 -14.21 9.07 14.25
CA ASP A 187 -14.61 9.34 15.62
C ASP A 187 -14.08 10.71 16.07
N GLU A 188 -14.97 11.62 16.43
CA GLU A 188 -14.62 12.99 16.83
C GLU A 188 -13.98 13.06 18.24
N GLU A 189 -14.06 12.02 19.05
CA GLU A 189 -13.49 11.98 20.39
C GLU A 189 -11.97 12.29 20.39
N PHE A 190 -11.25 11.86 19.36
CA PHE A 190 -9.78 12.02 19.28
C PHE A 190 -9.31 13.27 18.52
N ILE A 191 -10.22 14.19 18.13
CA ILE A 191 -9.88 15.30 17.23
C ILE A 191 -8.86 16.27 17.85
N GLU A 192 -9.01 16.59 19.12
CA GLU A 192 -8.11 17.50 19.85
C GLU A 192 -6.70 16.92 19.99
N ASP A 193 -6.61 15.62 20.29
CA ASP A 193 -5.33 14.92 20.41
C ASP A 193 -4.62 14.78 19.06
N ILE A 194 -5.35 14.51 17.98
CA ILE A 194 -4.80 14.52 16.62
C ILE A 194 -4.26 15.92 16.26
N GLN A 195 -5.02 16.98 16.52
CA GLN A 195 -4.59 18.35 16.23
C GLN A 195 -3.33 18.72 17.03
N LYS A 196 -3.24 18.29 18.30
CA LYS A 196 -2.07 18.48 19.15
C LYS A 196 -0.86 17.75 18.56
N GLU A 197 -0.97 16.47 18.22
CA GLU A 197 0.13 15.69 17.64
C GLU A 197 0.59 16.26 16.29
N ILE A 198 -0.33 16.66 15.41
CA ILE A 198 -0.02 17.35 14.14
C ILE A 198 0.68 18.69 14.39
N GLY A 199 0.25 19.43 15.43
CA GLY A 199 0.87 20.71 15.82
C GLY A 199 2.33 20.56 16.23
N LEU A 200 2.76 19.42 16.75
CA LEU A 200 4.14 19.13 17.14
C LEU A 200 5.04 18.80 15.95
N LEU A 201 4.49 18.51 14.76
CA LEU A 201 5.26 18.12 13.59
C LEU A 201 6.02 19.31 12.98
N LYS A 202 7.29 19.06 12.63
CA LYS A 202 8.14 20.06 11.96
C LYS A 202 7.71 20.30 10.53
N GLU A 203 7.75 21.56 10.11
CA GLU A 203 7.55 21.94 8.71
C GLU A 203 8.73 21.50 7.84
N PRO A 204 8.50 21.00 6.62
CA PRO A 204 9.55 20.73 5.66
C PRO A 204 10.18 22.04 5.17
N SER A 205 11.49 22.03 4.89
CA SER A 205 12.13 23.21 4.32
C SER A 205 11.89 23.28 2.81
N LYS A 206 11.77 24.50 2.24
CA LYS A 206 11.61 24.73 0.79
C LYS A 206 12.71 24.04 -0.04
N ILE A 207 13.95 24.03 0.44
CA ILE A 207 15.07 23.39 -0.25
C ILE A 207 14.85 21.86 -0.32
N ASN A 208 14.36 21.26 0.77
CA ASN A 208 14.05 19.84 0.78
C ASN A 208 12.87 19.51 -0.14
N GLU A 209 11.86 20.38 -0.22
CA GLU A 209 10.75 20.21 -1.16
C GLU A 209 11.23 20.24 -2.62
N ILE A 210 12.06 21.21 -2.99
CA ILE A 210 12.63 21.31 -4.35
C ILE A 210 13.44 20.05 -4.69
N LYS A 211 14.37 19.64 -3.82
CA LYS A 211 15.18 18.43 -4.02
C LYS A 211 14.30 17.17 -4.16
N HIS A 212 13.27 17.05 -3.33
CA HIS A 212 12.34 15.95 -3.36
C HIS A 212 11.56 15.91 -4.68
N SER A 213 11.03 17.04 -5.16
CA SER A 213 10.28 17.11 -6.42
C SER A 213 11.15 16.68 -7.63
N PHE A 214 12.40 17.13 -7.70
CA PHE A 214 13.34 16.71 -8.74
C PHE A 214 13.66 15.22 -8.64
N PHE A 215 13.94 14.71 -7.43
CA PHE A 215 14.22 13.29 -7.22
C PHE A 215 13.03 12.43 -7.62
N THR A 216 11.82 12.82 -7.22
CA THR A 216 10.57 12.11 -7.56
C THR A 216 10.36 12.04 -9.08
N TYR A 217 10.59 13.15 -9.78
CA TYR A 217 10.49 13.21 -11.24
C TYR A 217 11.52 12.28 -11.92
N ILE A 218 12.79 12.36 -11.54
CA ILE A 218 13.84 11.50 -12.10
C ILE A 218 13.52 10.02 -11.81
N TYR A 219 13.15 9.71 -10.58
CA TYR A 219 12.81 8.35 -10.17
C TYR A 219 11.60 7.81 -10.94
N SER A 220 10.54 8.60 -11.08
CA SER A 220 9.38 8.26 -11.90
C SER A 220 9.76 8.02 -13.35
N SER A 221 10.56 8.92 -13.95
CA SER A 221 11.03 8.77 -15.33
C SER A 221 11.81 7.48 -15.58
N LEU A 222 12.60 7.03 -14.60
CA LEU A 222 13.35 5.77 -14.66
C LEU A 222 12.44 4.53 -14.61
N TYR A 223 11.21 4.65 -14.12
CA TYR A 223 10.25 3.56 -14.08
C TYR A 223 9.43 3.37 -15.36
N HIS A 224 9.70 4.15 -16.40
CA HIS A 224 9.09 3.99 -17.72
C HIS A 224 10.02 3.25 -18.70
N LYS A 225 9.44 2.49 -19.63
CA LYS A 225 10.20 1.90 -20.73
C LYS A 225 10.76 2.98 -21.67
N PRO A 226 11.95 2.84 -22.23
CA PRO A 226 12.89 1.72 -22.04
C PRO A 226 13.80 1.87 -20.81
N LEU A 227 13.76 3.02 -20.10
CA LEU A 227 14.71 3.36 -19.02
C LEU A 227 14.63 2.37 -17.85
N TYR A 228 13.44 1.83 -17.58
CA TYR A 228 13.27 0.83 -16.53
C TYR A 228 14.17 -0.38 -16.75
N GLY A 229 14.05 -1.02 -17.90
CA GLY A 229 14.81 -2.24 -18.23
C GLY A 229 16.29 -2.00 -18.52
N LEU A 230 16.65 -0.76 -18.94
CA LEU A 230 18.05 -0.39 -19.21
C LEU A 230 18.82 -0.01 -17.93
N PHE A 231 18.16 0.70 -17.00
CA PHE A 231 18.84 1.31 -15.85
C PHE A 231 18.20 0.96 -14.50
N ALA A 232 16.91 1.27 -14.28
CA ALA A 232 16.31 1.17 -12.95
C ALA A 232 16.29 -0.27 -12.43
N PHE A 233 15.89 -1.23 -13.25
CA PHE A 233 15.84 -2.63 -12.85
C PHE A 233 17.23 -3.23 -12.60
N PRO A 234 18.24 -3.08 -13.49
CA PRO A 234 19.59 -3.55 -13.24
C PRO A 234 20.22 -2.98 -11.96
N ILE A 235 20.11 -1.65 -11.78
CA ILE A 235 20.67 -0.96 -10.61
C ILE A 235 19.94 -1.40 -9.33
N GLY A 236 18.60 -1.43 -9.34
CA GLY A 236 17.81 -1.84 -8.19
C GLY A 236 18.06 -3.29 -7.77
N SER A 237 18.20 -4.20 -8.74
CA SER A 237 18.54 -5.60 -8.49
C SER A 237 19.93 -5.74 -7.89
N TYR A 238 20.92 -4.98 -8.37
CA TYR A 238 22.27 -4.96 -7.80
C TYR A 238 22.24 -4.46 -6.34
N ILE A 239 21.58 -3.34 -6.09
CA ILE A 239 21.44 -2.77 -4.75
C ILE A 239 20.79 -3.77 -3.78
N ASN A 240 19.69 -4.40 -4.16
CA ASN A 240 18.99 -5.39 -3.33
C ASN A 240 19.85 -6.64 -3.02
N THR A 241 20.81 -6.98 -3.88
CA THR A 241 21.71 -8.12 -3.64
C THR A 241 22.78 -7.79 -2.58
N TYR A 242 23.27 -6.55 -2.55
CA TYR A 242 24.40 -6.16 -1.71
C TYR A 242 24.02 -5.34 -0.48
N ILE A 243 22.90 -4.61 -0.53
CA ILE A 243 22.41 -3.83 0.60
C ILE A 243 21.28 -4.61 1.26
N LYS A 244 21.58 -5.32 2.35
CA LYS A 244 20.54 -5.83 3.24
C LYS A 244 19.89 -4.63 3.92
N ILE A 245 18.69 -4.30 3.51
CA ILE A 245 17.87 -3.29 4.17
C ILE A 245 17.51 -3.88 5.53
N GLY A 246 18.11 -3.34 6.60
CA GLY A 246 17.72 -3.64 7.98
C GLY A 246 16.39 -2.94 8.31
N THR A 247 15.79 -3.28 9.44
CA THR A 247 14.63 -2.55 9.98
C THR A 247 14.98 -1.08 10.11
N ASN A 248 14.28 -0.21 9.42
CA ASN A 248 14.46 1.24 9.53
C ASN A 248 13.40 1.80 10.49
N ARG A 249 13.62 1.60 11.80
CA ARG A 249 12.73 2.13 12.85
C ARG A 249 12.75 3.65 12.95
N GLU A 250 13.77 4.27 12.40
CA GLU A 250 13.86 5.73 12.29
C GLU A 250 13.30 6.21 10.95
N PHE A 251 12.18 6.91 10.99
CA PHE A 251 11.57 7.52 9.81
C PHE A 251 11.18 8.96 10.11
N PRO A 252 11.14 9.83 9.10
CA PRO A 252 10.77 11.22 9.29
C PRO A 252 9.28 11.32 9.67
N ILE A 253 9.01 12.05 10.75
CA ILE A 253 7.67 12.41 11.21
C ILE A 253 7.61 13.92 11.13
N THR A 254 7.11 14.43 10.01
CA THR A 254 7.00 15.87 9.72
C THR A 254 5.64 16.15 9.08
N LYS A 255 5.28 17.41 8.98
CA LYS A 255 4.13 17.82 8.17
C LYS A 255 4.38 17.49 6.69
N ILE A 256 3.31 17.40 5.94
CA ILE A 256 3.36 17.15 4.50
C ILE A 256 4.05 18.30 3.78
N ARG A 257 4.70 18.00 2.65
CA ARG A 257 5.16 19.03 1.70
C ARG A 257 3.96 19.60 0.96
N LYS A 258 3.85 20.92 0.88
CA LYS A 258 2.74 21.58 0.18
C LYS A 258 2.69 21.21 -1.31
N SER A 259 3.86 20.99 -1.91
CA SER A 259 3.97 20.51 -3.28
C SER A 259 3.35 19.13 -3.49
N ASP A 260 3.63 18.16 -2.59
CA ASP A 260 3.09 16.80 -2.68
C ASP A 260 1.56 16.79 -2.45
N LEU A 261 1.09 17.59 -1.48
CA LEU A 261 -0.35 17.76 -1.24
C LEU A 261 -1.07 18.34 -2.45
N GLY A 262 -0.49 19.39 -3.07
CA GLY A 262 -1.08 20.00 -4.28
C GLY A 262 -1.15 19.02 -5.45
N ILE A 263 -0.13 18.18 -5.65
CA ILE A 263 -0.14 17.12 -6.68
C ILE A 263 -1.20 16.06 -6.35
N PHE A 264 -1.32 15.68 -5.07
CA PHE A 264 -2.34 14.72 -4.65
C PHE A 264 -3.75 15.23 -4.97
N LEU A 265 -4.09 16.43 -4.53
CA LEU A 265 -5.41 17.02 -4.76
C LEU A 265 -5.72 17.15 -6.27
N LYS A 266 -4.76 17.64 -7.05
CA LYS A 266 -4.88 17.73 -8.51
C LYS A 266 -5.11 16.37 -9.17
N LYS A 267 -4.41 15.32 -8.75
CA LYS A 267 -4.55 13.98 -9.32
C LYS A 267 -5.81 13.26 -8.85
N LEU A 268 -6.31 13.59 -7.67
CA LEU A 268 -7.54 13.00 -7.14
C LEU A 268 -8.76 13.35 -8.00
N GLU A 269 -8.75 14.55 -8.61
CA GLU A 269 -9.73 14.91 -9.64
C GLU A 269 -9.63 13.92 -10.81
N GLY A 270 -10.74 13.25 -11.14
CA GLY A 270 -10.77 12.24 -12.21
C GLY A 270 -10.00 10.95 -11.92
N PHE A 271 -9.51 10.75 -10.69
CA PHE A 271 -8.75 9.53 -10.35
C PHE A 271 -9.60 8.26 -10.46
N ARG A 272 -10.92 8.35 -10.25
CA ARG A 272 -11.85 7.23 -10.42
C ARG A 272 -11.76 6.61 -11.82
N GLU A 273 -11.61 7.41 -12.86
CA GLU A 273 -11.44 6.94 -14.24
C GLU A 273 -10.17 6.08 -14.41
N LYS A 274 -9.07 6.48 -13.77
CA LYS A 274 -7.83 5.70 -13.76
C LYS A 274 -8.00 4.37 -13.02
N VAL A 275 -8.75 4.37 -11.94
CA VAL A 275 -9.09 3.16 -11.21
C VAL A 275 -9.93 2.22 -12.07
N GLU A 276 -10.91 2.73 -12.83
CA GLU A 276 -11.71 1.90 -13.74
C GLU A 276 -10.84 1.27 -14.86
N LEU A 277 -9.88 2.00 -15.40
CA LEU A 277 -8.94 1.43 -16.37
C LEU A 277 -8.09 0.30 -15.73
N GLN A 278 -7.66 0.48 -14.48
CA GLN A 278 -6.92 -0.56 -13.77
C GLN A 278 -7.78 -1.78 -13.45
N ARG A 279 -9.03 -1.58 -13.10
CA ARG A 279 -10.01 -2.65 -12.93
C ARG A 279 -10.22 -3.42 -14.24
N ARG A 280 -10.42 -2.72 -15.36
CA ARG A 280 -10.49 -3.34 -16.69
C ARG A 280 -9.26 -4.21 -16.98
N ASN A 281 -8.05 -3.70 -16.72
CA ASN A 281 -6.82 -4.47 -16.88
C ASN A 281 -6.80 -5.72 -16.00
N SER A 282 -7.32 -5.62 -14.79
CA SER A 282 -7.42 -6.76 -13.87
C SER A 282 -8.41 -7.81 -14.37
N TRP A 283 -9.56 -7.40 -14.93
CA TRP A 283 -10.52 -8.33 -15.52
C TRP A 283 -9.95 -9.04 -16.74
N ILE A 284 -9.17 -8.38 -17.60
CA ILE A 284 -8.44 -9.04 -18.69
C ILE A 284 -7.55 -10.17 -18.16
N LEU A 285 -6.82 -9.94 -17.05
CA LEU A 285 -5.99 -10.98 -16.46
C LEU A 285 -6.82 -12.12 -15.86
N ILE A 286 -7.94 -11.82 -15.20
CA ILE A 286 -8.82 -12.83 -14.63
C ILE A 286 -9.36 -13.73 -15.73
N ASP A 287 -9.95 -13.15 -16.79
CA ASP A 287 -10.54 -13.88 -17.90
C ASP A 287 -9.49 -14.74 -18.62
N GLU A 288 -8.34 -14.17 -18.93
CA GLU A 288 -7.27 -14.89 -19.64
C GLU A 288 -6.63 -16.02 -18.82
N LEU A 289 -6.61 -15.88 -17.49
CA LEU A 289 -5.97 -16.86 -16.62
C LEU A 289 -6.94 -17.85 -15.99
N GLU A 290 -8.25 -17.76 -16.24
CA GLU A 290 -9.29 -18.63 -15.68
C GLU A 290 -9.00 -20.13 -15.93
N SER A 291 -8.43 -20.46 -17.07
CA SER A 291 -8.10 -21.84 -17.45
C SER A 291 -6.82 -22.40 -16.79
N THR A 292 -6.12 -21.62 -15.99
CA THR A 292 -4.89 -22.01 -15.29
C THR A 292 -5.20 -22.66 -13.94
N SER A 293 -4.21 -23.34 -13.35
CA SER A 293 -4.29 -23.87 -11.98
C SER A 293 -3.96 -22.82 -10.90
N LEU A 294 -3.73 -21.59 -11.29
CA LEU A 294 -3.36 -20.49 -10.41
C LEU A 294 -4.58 -19.96 -9.66
N ILE A 295 -4.38 -19.51 -8.43
CA ILE A 295 -5.45 -18.87 -7.67
C ILE A 295 -5.39 -17.37 -7.93
N LEU A 296 -6.46 -16.85 -8.51
CA LEU A 296 -6.60 -15.46 -8.93
C LEU A 296 -7.39 -14.65 -7.91
N PRO A 297 -7.20 -13.32 -7.85
CA PRO A 297 -8.03 -12.47 -7.02
C PRO A 297 -9.48 -12.48 -7.54
N TYR A 298 -10.44 -12.48 -6.63
CA TYR A 298 -11.85 -12.31 -6.93
C TYR A 298 -12.41 -11.11 -6.17
N GLU A 299 -13.50 -10.58 -6.62
CA GLU A 299 -14.22 -9.51 -5.93
C GLU A 299 -15.34 -10.12 -5.08
N LYS A 300 -15.29 -9.89 -3.77
CA LYS A 300 -16.32 -10.37 -2.84
C LYS A 300 -17.62 -9.61 -3.09
N GLU A 301 -18.75 -10.25 -2.88
CA GLU A 301 -20.07 -9.60 -2.97
C GLU A 301 -20.12 -8.34 -2.09
N HIS A 302 -20.76 -7.30 -2.58
CA HIS A 302 -20.84 -5.98 -1.94
C HIS A 302 -19.51 -5.24 -1.74
N THR A 303 -18.43 -5.66 -2.42
CA THR A 303 -17.16 -4.92 -2.45
C THR A 303 -16.90 -4.35 -3.84
N TRP A 304 -16.17 -3.24 -3.90
CA TRP A 304 -15.62 -2.69 -5.11
C TRP A 304 -14.11 -2.50 -4.91
N CYS A 305 -13.32 -3.38 -5.51
CA CYS A 305 -11.88 -3.40 -5.36
C CYS A 305 -11.20 -2.48 -6.38
N ASN A 306 -10.28 -1.63 -5.96
CA ASN A 306 -9.52 -0.79 -6.89
C ASN A 306 -8.40 -1.56 -7.64
N TYR A 307 -8.13 -2.81 -7.25
CA TYR A 307 -7.05 -3.65 -7.80
C TYR A 307 -5.71 -2.93 -7.87
N TYR A 308 -5.33 -2.21 -6.82
CA TYR A 308 -4.03 -1.53 -6.76
C TYR A 308 -2.88 -2.45 -7.14
N LEU A 309 -2.93 -3.69 -6.68
CA LEU A 309 -1.99 -4.75 -7.01
C LEU A 309 -2.75 -6.01 -7.41
N PHE A 310 -2.22 -6.76 -8.37
CA PHE A 310 -2.81 -8.00 -8.85
C PHE A 310 -2.00 -9.21 -8.35
N PRO A 311 -2.46 -9.89 -7.27
CA PRO A 311 -1.81 -11.09 -6.75
C PRO A 311 -2.17 -12.31 -7.59
N VAL A 312 -1.18 -13.15 -7.86
CA VAL A 312 -1.36 -14.51 -8.41
C VAL A 312 -0.74 -15.48 -7.42
N ARG A 313 -1.49 -16.48 -6.96
CA ARG A 313 -1.02 -17.46 -5.98
C ARG A 313 -0.67 -18.78 -6.64
N PHE A 314 0.56 -19.24 -6.37
CA PHE A 314 1.12 -20.53 -6.81
C PHE A 314 0.93 -21.60 -5.72
N ARG A 315 1.15 -22.86 -6.06
CA ARG A 315 0.97 -24.00 -5.11
C ARG A 315 1.95 -23.95 -3.94
N ASN A 316 3.16 -23.50 -4.19
CA ASN A 316 4.23 -23.49 -3.20
C ASN A 316 5.31 -22.43 -3.53
N LYS A 317 6.21 -22.20 -2.58
CA LYS A 317 7.33 -21.24 -2.68
C LYS A 317 8.23 -21.50 -3.88
N ARG A 318 8.53 -22.77 -4.17
CA ARG A 318 9.43 -23.14 -5.29
C ARG A 318 8.83 -22.71 -6.64
N GLU A 319 7.57 -23.00 -6.85
CA GLU A 319 6.86 -22.58 -8.06
C GLU A 319 6.79 -21.05 -8.17
N ARG A 320 6.41 -20.35 -7.09
CA ARG A 320 6.38 -18.90 -7.04
C ARG A 320 7.75 -18.27 -7.35
N ASP A 321 8.83 -18.79 -6.77
CA ASP A 321 10.17 -18.25 -7.00
C ASP A 321 10.64 -18.51 -8.43
N LYS A 322 10.34 -19.70 -8.96
CA LYS A 322 10.62 -20.05 -10.36
C LYS A 322 9.80 -19.19 -11.33
N ALA A 323 8.53 -18.93 -11.01
CA ALA A 323 7.67 -18.05 -11.80
C ALA A 323 8.21 -16.62 -11.86
N HIS A 324 8.68 -16.09 -10.74
CA HIS A 324 9.30 -14.77 -10.67
C HIS A 324 10.53 -14.64 -11.60
N GLU A 325 11.35 -15.68 -11.68
CA GLU A 325 12.52 -15.72 -12.58
C GLU A 325 12.10 -15.81 -14.05
N LEU A 326 11.20 -16.73 -14.39
CA LEU A 326 10.75 -16.96 -15.76
C LEU A 326 9.96 -15.78 -16.32
N LEU A 327 9.09 -15.14 -15.53
CA LEU A 327 8.36 -13.94 -15.98
C LEU A 327 9.32 -12.84 -16.42
N ARG A 328 10.39 -12.64 -15.66
CA ARG A 328 11.45 -11.69 -16.02
C ARG A 328 12.10 -12.04 -17.36
N ASP A 329 12.40 -13.32 -17.59
CA ASP A 329 12.97 -13.76 -18.86
C ASP A 329 12.03 -13.51 -20.04
N PHE A 330 10.71 -13.53 -19.81
CA PHE A 330 9.68 -13.19 -20.78
C PHE A 330 9.39 -11.68 -20.87
N GLY A 331 10.13 -10.85 -20.12
CA GLY A 331 10.02 -9.39 -20.16
C GLY A 331 8.88 -8.81 -19.34
N VAL A 332 8.46 -9.51 -18.26
CA VAL A 332 7.49 -9.06 -17.26
C VAL A 332 8.17 -9.06 -15.89
N ASP A 333 8.28 -7.89 -15.25
CA ASP A 333 8.73 -7.84 -13.87
C ASP A 333 7.57 -8.16 -12.91
N SER A 334 7.90 -8.66 -11.74
CA SER A 334 6.93 -9.06 -10.72
C SER A 334 7.49 -8.81 -9.31
N ALA A 335 6.66 -8.95 -8.28
CA ALA A 335 7.09 -8.72 -6.92
C ALA A 335 6.62 -9.83 -5.97
N LYS A 336 7.56 -10.33 -5.17
CA LYS A 336 7.30 -11.20 -4.01
C LYS A 336 6.95 -10.32 -2.82
N LEU A 337 5.74 -9.73 -2.85
CA LEU A 337 5.35 -8.74 -1.85
C LEU A 337 5.24 -9.40 -0.47
N TYR A 338 5.83 -8.78 0.55
CA TYR A 338 5.81 -9.23 1.95
C TYR A 338 6.36 -10.65 2.20
N SER A 339 7.09 -11.24 1.25
CA SER A 339 7.60 -12.61 1.37
C SER A 339 8.58 -12.82 2.53
N GLU A 340 9.28 -11.78 2.95
CA GLU A 340 10.22 -11.84 4.08
C GLU A 340 9.58 -11.38 5.40
N THR A 341 8.36 -10.83 5.38
CA THR A 341 7.73 -10.26 6.58
C THR A 341 7.59 -11.25 7.73
N PRO A 342 7.15 -12.51 7.55
CA PRO A 342 7.08 -13.46 8.67
C PRO A 342 8.44 -13.72 9.32
N LYS A 343 9.49 -13.80 8.54
CA LYS A 343 10.86 -14.01 9.02
C LYS A 343 11.41 -12.78 9.75
N GLU A 344 11.15 -11.58 9.21
CA GLU A 344 11.52 -10.32 9.85
C GLU A 344 10.75 -10.10 11.14
N ALA A 345 9.44 -10.45 11.16
CA ALA A 345 8.60 -10.36 12.33
C ALA A 345 9.08 -11.27 13.47
N ARG A 346 9.47 -12.51 13.16
CA ARG A 346 10.11 -13.40 14.16
C ARG A 346 11.40 -12.82 14.70
N LYS A 347 12.21 -12.23 13.85
CA LYS A 347 13.54 -11.75 14.25
C LYS A 347 13.48 -10.44 15.04
N PHE A 348 12.56 -9.54 14.72
CA PHE A 348 12.63 -8.14 15.17
C PHE A 348 11.40 -7.63 15.91
N TYR A 349 10.25 -8.33 15.80
CA TYR A 349 8.96 -7.83 16.29
C TYR A 349 8.22 -8.80 17.21
N GLY A 350 8.86 -9.90 17.63
CA GLY A 350 8.31 -10.82 18.62
C GLY A 350 7.27 -11.82 18.09
N TYR A 351 7.17 -12.01 16.76
CA TYR A 351 6.24 -12.97 16.19
C TYR A 351 6.55 -14.42 16.60
N GLY A 352 5.55 -15.11 17.19
CA GLY A 352 5.70 -16.45 17.76
C GLY A 352 5.43 -17.62 16.82
N GLY A 353 4.83 -17.39 15.62
CA GLY A 353 4.52 -18.46 14.66
C GLY A 353 3.06 -18.92 14.64
N ASN A 354 2.12 -18.06 14.99
CA ASN A 354 0.69 -18.35 15.12
C ASN A 354 -0.19 -17.76 13.97
N CYS A 355 0.40 -17.47 12.81
CA CYS A 355 -0.32 -16.94 11.63
C CYS A 355 0.01 -17.77 10.37
N PRO A 356 -0.47 -19.03 10.28
CA PRO A 356 -0.11 -19.97 9.20
C PRO A 356 -0.56 -19.52 7.82
N ASN A 357 -1.70 -18.83 7.68
CA ASN A 357 -2.18 -18.32 6.40
C ASN A 357 -1.25 -17.22 5.89
N SER A 358 -0.87 -16.28 6.75
CA SER A 358 0.10 -15.22 6.43
C SER A 358 1.44 -15.78 5.94
N GLU A 359 1.96 -16.83 6.59
CA GLU A 359 3.19 -17.50 6.18
C GLU A 359 3.03 -18.18 4.82
N THR A 360 1.90 -18.87 4.60
CA THR A 360 1.58 -19.50 3.32
C THR A 360 1.48 -18.49 2.19
N ILE A 361 0.78 -17.37 2.41
CA ILE A 361 0.63 -16.32 1.41
C ILE A 361 1.97 -15.62 1.12
N ALA A 362 2.78 -15.37 2.13
CA ALA A 362 4.13 -14.82 1.96
C ALA A 362 5.02 -15.72 1.08
N ASP A 363 4.83 -17.03 1.14
CA ASP A 363 5.57 -18.00 0.34
C ASP A 363 5.00 -18.23 -1.07
N THR A 364 3.71 -18.00 -1.30
CA THR A 364 3.03 -18.45 -2.53
C THR A 364 2.56 -17.33 -3.46
N VAL A 365 2.39 -16.10 -2.97
CA VAL A 365 1.88 -14.98 -3.77
C VAL A 365 2.99 -14.27 -4.54
N LEU A 366 2.68 -13.97 -5.81
CA LEU A 366 3.46 -13.12 -6.70
C LEU A 366 2.56 -12.03 -7.25
N VAL A 367 2.97 -10.77 -7.12
CA VAL A 367 2.25 -9.63 -7.70
C VAL A 367 2.76 -9.37 -9.11
N VAL A 368 1.84 -9.25 -10.06
CA VAL A 368 2.12 -8.97 -11.48
C VAL A 368 1.58 -7.60 -11.88
N PRO A 369 2.11 -6.98 -12.97
CA PRO A 369 1.66 -5.66 -13.41
C PRO A 369 0.21 -5.67 -13.91
N ASN A 370 -0.59 -4.67 -13.48
CA ASN A 370 -1.97 -4.46 -13.95
C ASN A 370 -2.34 -2.97 -14.02
N TYR A 371 -1.41 -2.06 -13.89
CA TYR A 371 -1.66 -0.63 -13.71
C TYR A 371 -2.31 0.03 -14.95
N TYR A 372 -3.06 1.11 -14.71
CA TYR A 372 -3.95 1.78 -15.66
C TYR A 372 -3.30 2.32 -16.95
N THR A 373 -1.97 2.50 -16.99
CA THR A 373 -1.27 2.95 -18.20
C THR A 373 -0.82 1.81 -19.12
N LEU A 374 -1.04 0.55 -18.76
CA LEU A 374 -0.77 -0.59 -19.61
C LEU A 374 -1.84 -0.67 -20.73
N SER A 375 -1.37 -0.90 -21.95
CA SER A 375 -2.25 -1.16 -23.09
C SER A 375 -2.83 -2.58 -23.01
N GLU A 376 -3.90 -2.83 -23.77
CA GLU A 376 -4.50 -4.15 -23.89
C GLU A 376 -3.50 -5.19 -24.41
N ASP A 377 -2.67 -4.84 -25.42
CA ASP A 377 -1.60 -5.71 -25.91
C ASP A 377 -0.57 -6.07 -24.84
N GLU A 378 -0.24 -5.13 -23.96
CA GLU A 378 0.66 -5.39 -22.84
C GLU A 378 0.00 -6.30 -21.80
N MET A 379 -1.30 -6.13 -21.54
CA MET A 379 -2.05 -7.01 -20.64
C MET A 379 -2.13 -8.43 -21.20
N MET A 380 -2.42 -8.59 -22.51
CA MET A 380 -2.39 -9.89 -23.18
C MET A 380 -1.01 -10.53 -23.11
N ARG A 381 0.05 -9.76 -23.34
CA ARG A 381 1.43 -10.25 -23.20
C ARG A 381 1.76 -10.72 -21.78
N ILE A 382 1.28 -10.03 -20.75
CA ILE A 382 1.44 -10.44 -19.36
C ILE A 382 0.72 -11.78 -19.12
N ALA A 383 -0.54 -11.90 -19.53
CA ALA A 383 -1.34 -13.11 -19.39
C ALA A 383 -0.68 -14.31 -20.09
N GLU A 384 -0.27 -14.15 -21.36
CA GLU A 384 0.44 -15.18 -22.12
C GLU A 384 1.76 -15.61 -21.43
N SER A 385 2.50 -14.64 -20.88
CA SER A 385 3.73 -14.94 -20.15
C SER A 385 3.44 -15.77 -18.90
N ILE A 386 2.37 -15.47 -18.16
CA ILE A 386 1.96 -16.24 -16.98
C ILE A 386 1.52 -17.67 -17.38
N LYS A 387 0.69 -17.83 -18.42
CA LYS A 387 0.30 -19.14 -18.94
C LYS A 387 1.50 -19.99 -19.37
N LYS A 388 2.48 -19.34 -20.03
CA LYS A 388 3.71 -20.01 -20.44
C LYS A 388 4.56 -20.43 -19.25
N VAL A 389 4.65 -19.60 -18.23
CA VAL A 389 5.34 -19.91 -16.97
C VAL A 389 4.69 -21.11 -16.30
N GLU A 390 3.37 -21.11 -16.14
CA GLU A 390 2.64 -22.22 -15.51
C GLU A 390 2.93 -23.57 -16.18
N ARG A 391 2.99 -23.61 -17.52
CA ARG A 391 3.33 -24.84 -18.28
C ARG A 391 4.78 -25.32 -18.07
N LEU A 392 5.66 -24.46 -17.56
CA LEU A 392 7.09 -24.76 -17.32
C LEU A 392 7.40 -25.09 -15.85
N LEU A 393 6.39 -24.98 -14.96
CA LEU A 393 6.49 -25.34 -13.54
C LEU A 393 6.15 -26.79 -13.30
#